data_6e1d8cae3df012ec2fae244d27c08d00
#
_entry.id   6e1d8cae3df012ec2fae244d27c08d00
#
_cell.length_a   1.000
_cell.length_b   1.000
_cell.length_c   1.000
_cell.angle_alpha   90.00
_cell.angle_beta   90.00
_cell.angle_gamma   90.00
#
_symmetry.space_group_name_H-M   'P 1'
#
loop_
_entity.id
_entity.type
_entity.pdbx_description
1 polymer ?
#
loop_
_entity_poly.entity_id
_entity_poly.type
_entity_poly.pdbx_seq_one_letter_code
_entity_poly.pdbx_strand_id
1 'polypeptide(L)'
;MKRYVVDTGVLLLHLIGDERVKTYFDEVSQGNARASICEINLAEYYYKICEKLGKEIAEIRYHQIRESGLEVVAADEELTKKAGEKKCRYRGRLSLADCFSLALAELKNAILLTTDSELARVRDVKIRYFPV
;
A
#
# COMPACT_ATOMS: atom_id res chain seq x y z
N MET A 1 16.16 10.79 -2.99
CA MET A 1 15.80 9.52 -2.34
C MET A 1 14.52 8.97 -2.95
N LYS A 2 14.49 7.68 -3.24
CA LYS A 2 13.30 7.02 -3.78
C LYS A 2 12.19 6.96 -2.74
N ARG A 3 10.96 7.17 -3.20
CA ARG A 3 9.77 7.09 -2.35
C ARG A 3 8.79 6.11 -2.95
N TYR A 4 8.27 5.23 -2.11
CA TYR A 4 7.28 4.24 -2.49
C TYR A 4 6.03 4.38 -1.64
N VAL A 5 4.88 4.08 -2.24
CA VAL A 5 3.66 3.80 -1.50
C VAL A 5 3.31 2.36 -1.80
N VAL A 6 3.03 1.58 -0.77
CA VAL A 6 2.68 0.17 -0.93
C VAL A 6 1.19 -0.04 -0.71
N ASP A 7 0.57 -0.85 -1.57
CA ASP A 7 -0.80 -1.28 -1.33
C ASP A 7 -0.83 -2.55 -0.48
N THR A 8 -2.02 -2.97 -0.11
CA THR A 8 -2.23 -4.15 0.72
C THR A 8 -1.62 -5.41 0.10
N GLY A 9 -1.83 -5.60 -1.20
CA GLY A 9 -1.35 -6.80 -1.90
C GLY A 9 0.16 -6.93 -1.85
N VAL A 10 0.88 -5.82 -1.95
CA VAL A 10 2.35 -5.82 -1.87
C VAL A 10 2.82 -6.21 -0.47
N LEU A 11 2.14 -5.74 0.58
CA LEU A 11 2.45 -6.19 1.95
C LEU A 11 2.21 -7.69 2.12
N LEU A 12 1.15 -8.21 1.51
CA LEU A 12 0.87 -9.65 1.57
C LEU A 12 1.94 -10.46 0.83
N LEU A 13 2.42 -9.97 -0.31
CA LEU A 13 3.55 -10.60 -1.00
C LEU A 13 4.81 -10.60 -0.15
N HIS A 14 5.07 -9.49 0.53
CA HIS A 14 6.22 -9.40 1.43
C HIS A 14 6.09 -10.40 2.58
N LEU A 15 4.89 -10.56 3.11
CA LEU A 15 4.62 -11.51 4.20
C LEU A 15 4.97 -12.94 3.82
N ILE A 16 4.67 -13.35 2.58
CA ILE A 16 4.96 -14.70 2.11
C ILE A 16 6.36 -14.85 1.51
N GLY A 17 7.17 -13.81 1.58
CA GLY A 17 8.57 -13.89 1.13
C GLY A 17 8.76 -13.79 -0.38
N ASP A 18 7.86 -13.14 -1.10
CA ASP A 18 7.98 -12.97 -2.54
C ASP A 18 9.23 -12.18 -2.90
N GLU A 19 10.11 -12.77 -3.71
CA GLU A 19 11.40 -12.18 -4.06
C GLU A 19 11.27 -10.86 -4.85
N ARG A 20 10.21 -10.71 -5.61
CA ARG A 20 10.03 -9.52 -6.45
C ARG A 20 9.91 -8.24 -5.63
N VAL A 21 9.27 -8.33 -4.46
CA VAL A 21 9.08 -7.16 -3.60
C VAL A 21 10.21 -6.99 -2.58
N LYS A 22 10.97 -8.04 -2.33
CA LYS A 22 12.05 -8.03 -1.34
C LYS A 22 13.05 -6.90 -1.57
N THR A 23 13.43 -6.65 -2.82
CA THR A 23 14.39 -5.60 -3.16
C THR A 23 13.92 -4.23 -2.68
N TYR A 24 12.62 -3.94 -2.81
CA TYR A 24 12.04 -2.66 -2.39
C TYR A 24 12.07 -2.51 -0.87
N PHE A 25 11.70 -3.56 -0.15
CA PHE A 25 11.74 -3.53 1.31
C PHE A 25 13.18 -3.48 1.85
N ASP A 26 14.11 -4.13 1.17
CA ASP A 26 15.53 -4.05 1.53
C ASP A 26 16.07 -2.61 1.37
N GLU A 27 15.69 -1.93 0.29
CA GLU A 27 16.06 -0.51 0.09
C GLU A 27 15.58 0.35 1.27
N VAL A 28 14.37 0.10 1.74
CA VAL A 28 13.80 0.85 2.86
C VAL A 28 14.55 0.55 4.15
N SER A 29 14.80 -0.74 4.45
CA SER A 29 15.48 -1.12 5.68
C SER A 29 16.95 -0.66 5.71
N GLN A 30 17.57 -0.50 4.55
CA GLN A 30 18.94 0.02 4.43
C GLN A 30 19.00 1.55 4.43
N GLY A 31 17.86 2.24 4.50
CA GLY A 31 17.81 3.68 4.49
C GLY A 31 17.98 4.33 3.12
N ASN A 32 17.94 3.55 2.04
CA ASN A 32 18.15 4.03 0.67
C ASN A 32 16.83 4.47 -0.01
N ALA A 33 15.69 4.19 0.63
CA ALA A 33 14.38 4.60 0.13
C ALA A 33 13.45 4.81 1.32
N ARG A 34 12.35 5.52 1.08
CA ARG A 34 11.25 5.65 2.04
C ARG A 34 10.01 5.02 1.46
N ALA A 35 9.22 4.37 2.31
CA ALA A 35 7.97 3.78 1.91
C ALA A 35 6.87 4.13 2.90
N SER A 36 5.67 4.34 2.37
CA SER A 36 4.49 4.71 3.15
C SER A 36 3.35 3.77 2.82
N ILE A 37 2.46 3.59 3.79
CA ILE A 37 1.18 2.91 3.61
C ILE A 37 0.09 3.73 4.28
N CYS A 38 -1.07 3.82 3.64
CA CYS A 38 -2.24 4.45 4.23
C CYS A 38 -2.86 3.53 5.29
N GLU A 39 -3.37 4.11 6.38
CA GLU A 39 -4.05 3.34 7.42
C GLU A 39 -5.24 2.53 6.89
N ILE A 40 -5.90 3.00 5.83
CA ILE A 40 -7.00 2.26 5.20
C ILE A 40 -6.47 0.93 4.63
N ASN A 41 -5.32 0.97 3.98
CA ASN A 41 -4.69 -0.24 3.44
C ASN A 41 -4.14 -1.14 4.55
N LEU A 42 -3.67 -0.55 5.63
CA LEU A 42 -3.23 -1.33 6.78
C LEU A 42 -4.39 -2.06 7.45
N ALA A 43 -5.57 -1.42 7.53
CA ALA A 43 -6.77 -2.09 8.02
C ALA A 43 -7.16 -3.27 7.12
N GLU A 44 -7.02 -3.11 5.81
CA GLU A 44 -7.28 -4.20 4.86
C GLU A 44 -6.29 -5.35 5.06
N TYR A 45 -5.03 -5.05 5.25
CA TYR A 45 -4.00 -6.04 5.56
C TYR A 45 -4.38 -6.83 6.82
N TYR A 46 -4.79 -6.13 7.87
CA TYR A 46 -5.22 -6.77 9.12
C TYR A 46 -6.37 -7.74 8.88
N TYR A 47 -7.46 -7.28 8.26
CA TYR A 47 -8.64 -8.14 8.15
C TYR A 47 -8.42 -9.32 7.21
N LYS A 48 -7.62 -9.17 6.17
CA LYS A 48 -7.32 -10.28 5.26
C LYS A 48 -6.53 -11.37 5.97
N ILE A 49 -5.58 -11.00 6.82
CA ILE A 49 -4.86 -11.98 7.64
C ILE A 49 -5.79 -12.60 8.67
N CYS A 50 -6.60 -11.78 9.32
CA CYS A 50 -7.55 -12.24 10.33
C CYS A 50 -8.51 -13.29 9.76
N GLU A 51 -9.03 -13.05 8.56
CA GLU A 51 -9.93 -13.99 7.90
C GLU A 51 -9.28 -15.33 7.58
N LYS A 52 -8.02 -15.33 7.22
CA LYS A 52 -7.31 -16.54 6.77
C LYS A 52 -6.56 -17.24 7.89
N LEU A 53 -5.96 -16.49 8.81
CA LEU A 53 -5.02 -17.03 9.79
C LEU A 53 -5.44 -16.76 11.24
N GLY A 54 -6.52 -16.02 11.45
CA GLY A 54 -7.02 -15.71 12.77
C GLY A 54 -6.49 -14.42 13.35
N LYS A 55 -7.16 -13.97 14.41
CA LYS A 55 -6.91 -12.68 15.05
C LYS A 55 -5.50 -12.58 15.65
N GLU A 56 -5.02 -13.65 16.27
CA GLU A 56 -3.68 -13.62 16.89
C GLU A 56 -2.58 -13.29 15.89
N ILE A 57 -2.62 -13.95 14.73
CA ILE A 57 -1.63 -13.72 13.68
C ILE A 57 -1.78 -12.30 13.12
N ALA A 58 -3.03 -11.87 12.92
CA ALA A 58 -3.29 -10.52 12.41
C ALA A 58 -2.72 -9.45 13.36
N GLU A 59 -2.88 -9.61 14.67
CA GLU A 59 -2.33 -8.68 15.66
C GLU A 59 -0.80 -8.62 15.58
N ILE A 60 -0.15 -9.78 15.52
CA ILE A 60 1.32 -9.85 15.44
C ILE A 60 1.82 -9.14 14.18
N ARG A 61 1.23 -9.45 13.03
CA ARG A 61 1.67 -8.88 11.76
C ARG A 61 1.38 -7.38 11.68
N TYR A 62 0.24 -6.95 12.21
CA TYR A 62 -0.11 -5.54 12.27
C TYR A 62 0.94 -4.74 13.06
N HIS A 63 1.30 -5.21 14.24
CA HIS A 63 2.29 -4.55 15.07
C HIS A 63 3.68 -4.55 14.43
N GLN A 64 4.03 -5.61 13.72
CA GLN A 64 5.29 -5.66 12.98
C GLN A 64 5.36 -4.56 11.91
N ILE A 65 4.27 -4.30 11.22
CA ILE A 65 4.23 -3.19 10.24
C ILE A 65 4.38 -1.84 10.94
N ARG A 66 3.68 -1.63 12.06
CA ARG A 66 3.78 -0.39 12.83
C ARG A 66 5.19 -0.11 13.32
N GLU A 67 5.93 -1.16 13.65
CA GLU A 67 7.31 -1.05 14.17
C GLU A 67 8.36 -1.14 13.08
N SER A 68 7.94 -1.37 11.83
CA SER A 68 8.86 -1.44 10.70
C SER A 68 9.28 -0.03 10.25
N GLY A 69 10.14 0.05 9.27
CA GLY A 69 10.53 1.33 8.68
C GLY A 69 9.48 1.99 7.80
N LEU A 70 8.29 1.36 7.64
CA LEU A 70 7.21 1.94 6.86
C LEU A 70 6.53 3.09 7.60
N GLU A 71 6.30 4.19 6.90
CA GLU A 71 5.52 5.29 7.44
C GLU A 71 4.04 4.96 7.29
N VAL A 72 3.31 4.87 8.39
CA VAL A 72 1.86 4.65 8.37
C VAL A 72 1.17 6.01 8.37
N VAL A 73 0.45 6.33 7.31
CA VAL A 73 -0.13 7.65 7.09
C VAL A 73 -1.62 7.63 7.38
N ALA A 74 -2.06 8.50 8.29
CA ALA A 74 -3.48 8.63 8.62
C ALA A 74 -4.25 9.25 7.45
N ALA A 75 -5.52 8.88 7.35
CA ALA A 75 -6.43 9.45 6.35
C ALA A 75 -6.93 10.82 6.83
N ASP A 76 -6.09 11.83 6.69
CA ASP A 76 -6.46 13.20 7.02
C ASP A 76 -7.41 13.80 5.99
N GLU A 77 -7.80 15.06 6.17
CA GLU A 77 -8.76 15.72 5.29
C GLU A 77 -8.29 15.75 3.83
N GLU A 78 -7.03 16.12 3.61
CA GLU A 78 -6.48 16.23 2.25
C GLU A 78 -6.46 14.86 1.55
N LEU A 79 -5.96 13.85 2.21
CA LEU A 79 -5.89 12.50 1.66
C LEU A 79 -7.28 11.92 1.42
N THR A 80 -8.20 12.11 2.37
CA THR A 80 -9.57 11.62 2.27
C THR A 80 -10.28 12.22 1.06
N LYS A 81 -10.19 13.53 0.89
CA LYS A 81 -10.85 14.21 -0.24
C LYS A 81 -10.23 13.76 -1.57
N LYS A 82 -8.92 13.66 -1.64
CA LYS A 82 -8.24 13.23 -2.85
C LYS A 82 -8.61 11.80 -3.22
N ALA A 83 -8.69 10.91 -2.24
CA ALA A 83 -9.12 9.53 -2.47
C ALA A 83 -10.57 9.48 -2.99
N GLY A 84 -11.45 10.30 -2.43
CA GLY A 84 -12.83 10.41 -2.89
C GLY A 84 -12.92 10.89 -4.33
N GLU A 85 -12.09 11.86 -4.72
CA GLU A 85 -12.01 12.33 -6.10
C GLU A 85 -11.55 11.22 -7.04
N LYS A 86 -10.56 10.43 -6.63
CA LYS A 86 -10.09 9.27 -7.41
C LYS A 86 -11.19 8.23 -7.57
N LYS A 87 -11.93 7.95 -6.50
CA LYS A 87 -13.03 6.98 -6.56
C LYS A 87 -14.13 7.44 -7.51
N CYS A 88 -14.44 8.72 -7.52
CA CYS A 88 -15.40 9.29 -8.44
C CYS A 88 -14.95 9.13 -9.91
N ARG A 89 -13.68 9.42 -10.18
CA ARG A 89 -13.09 9.30 -11.52
C ARG A 89 -13.03 7.85 -12.01
N TYR A 90 -12.65 6.95 -11.12
CA TYR A 90 -12.42 5.54 -11.46
C TYR A 90 -13.53 4.61 -10.94
N ARG A 91 -14.73 5.12 -10.80
CA ARG A 91 -15.87 4.33 -10.33
C ARG A 91 -16.05 3.07 -11.19
N GLY A 92 -16.35 1.95 -10.53
CA GLY A 92 -16.53 0.67 -11.21
C GLY A 92 -15.22 -0.03 -11.59
N ARG A 93 -14.05 0.61 -11.37
CA ARG A 93 -12.75 0.05 -11.71
C ARG A 93 -11.84 -0.14 -10.51
N LEU A 94 -11.78 0.85 -9.63
CA LEU A 94 -10.90 0.80 -8.45
C LEU A 94 -11.73 0.72 -7.17
N SER A 95 -11.24 -0.07 -6.21
CA SER A 95 -11.81 -0.07 -4.86
C SER A 95 -11.49 1.24 -4.15
N LEU A 96 -12.21 1.53 -3.05
CA LEU A 96 -11.90 2.69 -2.25
C LEU A 96 -10.49 2.61 -1.67
N ALA A 97 -10.08 1.42 -1.20
CA ALA A 97 -8.72 1.23 -0.67
C ALA A 97 -7.66 1.52 -1.73
N ASP A 98 -7.86 1.10 -2.97
CA ASP A 98 -6.95 1.41 -4.08
C ASP A 98 -6.87 2.91 -4.32
N CYS A 99 -8.00 3.60 -4.20
CA CYS A 99 -8.04 5.06 -4.39
C CYS A 99 -7.27 5.79 -3.29
N PHE A 100 -7.27 5.27 -2.06
CA PHE A 100 -6.43 5.81 -0.99
C PHE A 100 -4.95 5.60 -1.28
N SER A 101 -4.54 4.43 -1.76
CA SER A 101 -3.14 4.19 -2.15
C SER A 101 -2.71 5.13 -3.27
N LEU A 102 -3.55 5.28 -4.29
CA LEU A 102 -3.28 6.15 -5.42
C LEU A 102 -3.13 7.62 -4.99
N ALA A 103 -4.08 8.08 -4.18
CA ALA A 103 -4.06 9.45 -3.67
C ALA A 103 -2.81 9.71 -2.82
N LEU A 104 -2.44 8.76 -1.97
CA LEU A 104 -1.23 8.90 -1.14
C LEU A 104 0.02 8.96 -2.01
N ALA A 105 0.12 8.12 -3.03
CA ALA A 105 1.27 8.12 -3.94
C ALA A 105 1.40 9.47 -4.66
N GLU A 106 0.28 10.05 -5.07
CA GLU A 106 0.30 11.37 -5.72
C GLU A 106 0.73 12.46 -4.74
N LEU A 107 0.20 12.48 -3.53
CA LEU A 107 0.57 13.46 -2.51
C LEU A 107 2.03 13.36 -2.11
N LYS A 108 2.58 12.15 -2.05
CA LYS A 108 3.99 11.92 -1.69
C LYS A 108 4.94 12.02 -2.87
N ASN A 109 4.43 12.19 -4.07
CA ASN A 109 5.23 12.12 -5.30
C ASN A 109 6.03 10.81 -5.32
N ALA A 110 5.37 9.71 -5.05
CA ALA A 110 5.97 8.40 -4.85
C ALA A 110 5.59 7.42 -5.97
N ILE A 111 6.40 6.38 -6.13
CA ILE A 111 6.06 5.26 -6.99
C ILE A 111 5.10 4.35 -6.23
N LEU A 112 3.97 4.03 -6.84
CA LEU A 112 2.98 3.12 -6.24
C LEU A 112 3.35 1.67 -6.58
N LEU A 113 3.51 0.85 -5.55
CA LEU A 113 3.75 -0.58 -5.70
C LEU A 113 2.41 -1.29 -5.50
N THR A 114 1.98 -2.07 -6.48
CA THR A 114 0.65 -2.68 -6.45
C THR A 114 0.62 -4.07 -7.07
N THR A 115 -0.30 -4.90 -6.61
CA THR A 115 -0.65 -6.18 -7.22
C THR A 115 -1.95 -6.12 -8.01
N ASP A 116 -2.61 -4.97 -8.02
CA ASP A 116 -3.92 -4.81 -8.66
C ASP A 116 -3.76 -4.40 -10.13
N SER A 117 -4.33 -5.21 -11.05
CA SER A 117 -4.18 -4.99 -12.49
C SER A 117 -4.89 -3.72 -12.97
N GLU A 118 -6.01 -3.35 -12.36
CA GLU A 118 -6.72 -2.13 -12.74
C GLU A 118 -5.97 -0.90 -12.25
N LEU A 119 -5.44 -0.94 -11.03
CA LEU A 119 -4.62 0.15 -10.49
C LEU A 119 -3.35 0.35 -11.32
N ALA A 120 -2.78 -0.75 -11.84
CA ALA A 120 -1.59 -0.70 -12.68
C ALA A 120 -1.81 0.07 -13.99
N ARG A 121 -3.06 0.27 -14.41
CA ARG A 121 -3.40 0.92 -15.67
C ARG A 121 -3.61 2.42 -15.58
N VAL A 122 -3.68 2.98 -14.37
CA VAL A 122 -3.86 4.43 -14.21
C VAL A 122 -2.54 5.16 -14.52
N ARG A 123 -2.66 6.42 -14.89
CA ARG A 123 -1.49 7.24 -15.30
C ARG A 123 -1.22 8.41 -14.36
N ASP A 124 -1.90 8.43 -13.24
CA ASP A 124 -1.80 9.53 -12.26
C ASP A 124 -0.41 9.60 -11.62
N VAL A 125 0.23 8.45 -11.43
CA VAL A 125 1.55 8.31 -10.79
C VAL A 125 2.35 7.22 -11.50
N LYS A 126 3.65 7.15 -11.20
CA LYS A 126 4.47 6.00 -11.63
C LYS A 126 4.06 4.78 -10.83
N ILE A 127 3.96 3.65 -11.51
CA ILE A 127 3.48 2.40 -10.90
C ILE A 127 4.46 1.29 -11.19
N ARG A 128 4.68 0.45 -10.16
CA ARG A 128 5.35 -0.83 -10.31
C ARG A 128 4.34 -1.93 -9.98
N TYR A 129 4.05 -2.75 -10.98
CA TYR A 129 3.01 -3.78 -10.90
C TYR A 129 3.64 -5.15 -10.67
N PHE A 130 3.08 -5.90 -9.72
CA PHE A 130 3.50 -7.27 -9.40
C PHE A 130 2.30 -8.21 -9.63
N PRO A 131 2.18 -8.82 -10.82
CA PRO A 131 1.07 -9.75 -11.10
C PRO A 131 1.07 -10.94 -10.13
N VAL A 132 -0.11 -11.33 -9.72
CA VAL A 132 -0.30 -12.49 -8.84
C VAL A 132 -1.19 -13.55 -9.47
#